data_fd391d94b4d765c2ce3e9eddd745e2c1
#
_entry.id   fd391d94b4d765c2ce3e9eddd745e2c1
#
_cell.length_a   1.000
_cell.length_b   1.000
_cell.length_c   1.000
_cell.angle_alpha   90.00
_cell.angle_beta   90.00
_cell.angle_gamma   90.00
#
_symmetry.space_group_name_H-M   'P 1'
#
loop_
_entity.id
_entity.type
_entity.pdbx_description
1 polymer ?
#
loop_
_entity_poly.entity_id
_entity_poly.type
_entity_poly.pdbx_seq_one_letter_code
_entity_poly.pdbx_strand_id
1 'polypeptide(L)'
;MVATTFLVFYRSKTMNNDNAQKANTEWRELKNSLPSGIELVGEYDHAWGTEYNGFLLFESDSSDSFLEWWSNFKDKVRWYVEQTHTITARRR
;
A
#
# COMPACT_ATOMS: atom_id res chain seq x y z
N MET A 1 -5.65 -17.40 15.55
CA MET A 1 -4.66 -17.27 14.49
C MET A 1 -4.07 -15.87 14.52
N VAL A 2 -2.77 -15.75 14.45
CA VAL A 2 -2.10 -14.43 14.48
C VAL A 2 -1.97 -13.90 13.07
N ALA A 3 -2.59 -12.76 12.80
CA ALA A 3 -2.48 -12.10 11.50
C ALA A 3 -1.05 -11.59 11.29
N THR A 4 -0.57 -11.67 10.07
CA THR A 4 0.70 -11.06 9.68
C THR A 4 0.45 -9.61 9.29
N THR A 5 1.31 -8.72 9.77
CA THR A 5 1.22 -7.29 9.48
C THR A 5 2.24 -6.92 8.41
N PHE A 6 1.81 -6.10 7.45
CA PHE A 6 2.68 -5.61 6.38
C PHE A 6 2.66 -4.09 6.41
N LEU A 7 3.86 -3.49 6.54
CA LEU A 7 4.03 -2.05 6.41
C LEU A 7 4.55 -1.78 5.01
N VAL A 8 3.79 -1.06 4.23
CA VAL A 8 4.16 -0.76 2.84
C VAL A 8 4.44 0.73 2.73
N PHE A 9 5.72 1.07 2.67
CA PHE A 9 6.16 2.45 2.42
C PHE A 9 6.13 2.72 0.93
N TYR A 10 5.75 3.94 0.55
CA TYR A 10 5.67 4.31 -0.86
C TYR A 10 6.19 5.72 -1.09
N ARG A 11 6.70 5.93 -2.31
CA ARG A 11 7.08 7.25 -2.81
C ARG A 11 6.36 7.48 -4.13
N SER A 12 5.60 8.57 -4.18
CA SER A 12 4.82 8.94 -5.37
C SER A 12 5.68 9.70 -6.36
N LYS A 13 5.35 9.55 -7.64
CA LYS A 13 5.95 10.37 -8.69
C LYS A 13 5.42 11.79 -8.60
N THR A 14 6.22 12.76 -9.02
CA THR A 14 5.75 14.13 -9.20
C THR A 14 4.79 14.18 -10.40
N MET A 15 3.62 14.75 -10.20
CA MET A 15 2.56 14.77 -11.20
C MET A 15 1.89 16.13 -11.27
N ASN A 16 1.30 16.46 -12.44
CA ASN A 16 0.43 17.62 -12.54
C ASN A 16 -0.90 17.35 -11.83
N ASN A 17 -1.74 18.39 -11.67
CA ASN A 17 -2.99 18.29 -10.92
C ASN A 17 -3.96 17.26 -11.49
N ASP A 18 -4.08 17.17 -12.81
CA ASP A 18 -5.00 16.24 -13.47
C ASP A 18 -4.59 14.80 -13.20
N ASN A 19 -3.32 14.50 -13.33
CA ASN A 19 -2.80 13.16 -13.05
C ASN A 19 -2.86 12.82 -11.56
N ALA A 20 -2.66 13.80 -10.69
CA ALA A 20 -2.77 13.59 -9.25
C ALA A 20 -4.19 13.22 -8.85
N GLN A 21 -5.19 13.88 -9.43
CA GLN A 21 -6.60 13.56 -9.16
C GLN A 21 -6.95 12.17 -9.67
N LYS A 22 -6.46 11.82 -10.85
CA LYS A 22 -6.67 10.50 -11.45
C LYS A 22 -6.04 9.40 -10.59
N ALA A 23 -4.83 9.63 -10.11
CA ALA A 23 -4.14 8.71 -9.21
C ALA A 23 -4.90 8.54 -7.90
N ASN A 24 -5.40 9.62 -7.31
CA ASN A 24 -6.16 9.57 -6.06
C ASN A 24 -7.46 8.78 -6.23
N THR A 25 -8.16 8.97 -7.34
CA THR A 25 -9.40 8.23 -7.63
C THR A 25 -9.11 6.74 -7.76
N GLU A 26 -8.10 6.39 -8.55
CA GLU A 26 -7.69 5.00 -8.75
C GLU A 26 -7.24 4.35 -7.44
N TRP A 27 -6.46 5.06 -6.66
CA TRP A 27 -6.01 4.61 -5.35
C TRP A 27 -7.19 4.29 -4.42
N ARG A 28 -8.18 5.18 -4.38
CA ARG A 28 -9.38 5.00 -3.55
C ARG A 28 -10.17 3.75 -3.98
N GLU A 29 -10.32 3.55 -5.27
CA GLU A 29 -11.00 2.38 -5.80
C GLU A 29 -10.28 1.09 -5.43
N LEU A 30 -8.96 1.08 -5.53
CA LEU A 30 -8.16 -0.08 -5.19
C LEU A 30 -8.25 -0.42 -3.70
N LYS A 31 -8.25 0.59 -2.84
CA LYS A 31 -8.40 0.37 -1.39
C LYS A 31 -9.77 -0.22 -1.05
N ASN A 32 -10.80 0.13 -1.78
CA ASN A 32 -12.15 -0.35 -1.55
C ASN A 32 -12.42 -1.73 -2.17
N SER A 33 -11.46 -2.26 -2.89
CA SER A 33 -11.59 -3.54 -3.61
C SER A 33 -10.66 -4.61 -3.07
N LEU A 34 -10.33 -4.55 -1.79
CA LEU A 34 -9.43 -5.53 -1.18
C LEU A 34 -10.07 -6.91 -1.16
N PRO A 35 -9.28 -7.96 -1.45
CA PRO A 35 -9.78 -9.32 -1.38
C PRO A 35 -10.06 -9.75 0.06
N SER A 36 -10.88 -10.78 0.21
CA SER A 36 -11.15 -11.39 1.50
C SER A 36 -9.85 -11.85 2.16
N GLY A 37 -9.72 -11.60 3.46
CA GLY A 37 -8.52 -11.99 4.22
C GLY A 37 -7.42 -10.94 4.25
N ILE A 38 -7.58 -9.82 3.54
CA ILE A 38 -6.63 -8.69 3.57
C ILE A 38 -7.37 -7.45 4.04
N GLU A 39 -6.86 -6.82 5.07
CA GLU A 39 -7.47 -5.63 5.66
C GLU A 39 -6.46 -4.48 5.67
N LEU A 40 -6.91 -3.29 5.25
CA LEU A 40 -6.13 -2.05 5.40
C LEU A 40 -6.46 -1.47 6.77
N VAL A 41 -5.53 -1.60 7.70
CA VAL A 41 -5.71 -1.21 9.10
C VAL A 41 -5.41 0.27 9.29
N GLY A 42 -4.47 0.80 8.54
CA GLY A 42 -4.09 2.20 8.67
C GLY A 42 -3.41 2.75 7.44
N GLU A 43 -3.51 4.07 7.28
CA GLU A 43 -2.90 4.80 6.19
C GLU A 43 -2.27 6.06 6.79
N TYR A 44 -0.98 6.25 6.59
CA TYR A 44 -0.21 7.28 7.28
C TYR A 44 0.59 8.12 6.32
N ASP A 45 0.56 9.43 6.54
CA ASP A 45 1.42 10.35 5.83
C ASP A 45 2.80 10.36 6.49
N HIS A 46 3.82 10.63 5.68
CA HIS A 46 5.16 10.77 6.18
C HIS A 46 5.30 12.05 7.02
N ALA A 47 5.83 11.90 8.22
CA ALA A 47 6.20 13.05 9.03
C ALA A 47 7.69 13.36 8.85
N TRP A 48 8.58 12.45 9.27
CA TRP A 48 10.01 12.50 9.01
C TRP A 48 10.67 11.17 9.30
N GLY A 49 11.93 11.04 8.90
CA GLY A 49 12.71 9.83 9.13
C GLY A 49 12.97 9.00 7.91
N THR A 50 12.25 9.22 6.81
CA THR A 50 12.44 8.50 5.55
C THR A 50 12.24 9.41 4.36
N GLU A 51 12.60 8.92 3.18
CA GLU A 51 12.35 9.59 1.90
C GLU A 51 10.98 9.24 1.30
N TYR A 52 10.20 8.38 1.95
CA TYR A 52 8.90 7.95 1.46
C TYR A 52 7.81 8.96 1.82
N ASN A 53 6.76 9.03 1.00
CA ASN A 53 5.63 9.95 1.21
C ASN A 53 4.72 9.51 2.34
N GLY A 54 4.63 8.21 2.58
CA GLY A 54 3.77 7.66 3.62
C GLY A 54 3.89 6.16 3.67
N PHE A 55 3.04 5.55 4.47
CA PHE A 55 2.98 4.10 4.52
C PHE A 55 1.57 3.61 4.82
N LEU A 56 1.34 2.36 4.45
CA LEU A 56 0.08 1.65 4.65
C LEU A 56 0.32 0.50 5.60
N LEU A 57 -0.65 0.24 6.45
CA LEU A 57 -0.60 -0.88 7.37
C LEU A 57 -1.67 -1.88 6.97
N PHE A 58 -1.26 -3.04 6.50
CA PHE A 58 -2.16 -4.14 6.15
C PHE A 58 -2.03 -5.27 7.14
N GLU A 59 -3.13 -5.97 7.36
CA GLU A 59 -3.11 -7.26 8.06
C GLU A 59 -3.71 -8.31 7.14
N SER A 60 -3.12 -9.51 7.15
CA SER A 60 -3.59 -10.62 6.32
C SER A 60 -3.51 -11.92 7.09
N ASP A 61 -4.49 -12.79 6.87
CA ASP A 61 -4.51 -14.13 7.45
C ASP A 61 -3.41 -15.02 6.88
N SER A 62 -2.94 -14.70 5.67
CA SER A 62 -1.95 -15.49 4.94
C SER A 62 -0.95 -14.57 4.26
N SER A 63 0.34 -14.80 4.52
CA SER A 63 1.41 -14.07 3.84
C SER A 63 1.41 -14.34 2.35
N ASP A 64 1.13 -15.56 1.93
CA ASP A 64 1.10 -15.94 0.51
C ASP A 64 -0.01 -15.21 -0.23
N SER A 65 -1.19 -15.13 0.36
CA SER A 65 -2.32 -14.41 -0.23
C SER A 65 -2.03 -12.92 -0.36
N PHE A 66 -1.39 -12.32 0.65
CA PHE A 66 -1.01 -10.91 0.59
C PHE A 66 0.02 -10.66 -0.50
N LEU A 67 1.06 -11.47 -0.57
CA LEU A 67 2.13 -11.29 -1.54
C LEU A 67 1.64 -11.46 -2.97
N GLU A 68 0.74 -12.40 -3.20
CA GLU A 68 0.11 -12.57 -4.50
C GLU A 68 -0.72 -11.36 -4.90
N TRP A 69 -1.58 -10.90 -4.02
CA TRP A 69 -2.39 -9.70 -4.24
C TRP A 69 -1.50 -8.47 -4.46
N TRP A 70 -0.49 -8.31 -3.61
CA TRP A 70 0.43 -7.16 -3.65
C TRP A 70 1.19 -7.11 -4.97
N SER A 71 1.63 -8.24 -5.46
CA SER A 71 2.34 -8.33 -6.74
C SER A 71 1.50 -7.78 -7.88
N ASN A 72 0.21 -8.12 -7.92
CA ASN A 72 -0.72 -7.60 -8.92
C ASN A 72 -1.04 -6.12 -8.70
N PHE A 73 -1.19 -5.73 -7.45
CA PHE A 73 -1.48 -4.34 -7.07
C PHE A 73 -0.35 -3.40 -7.48
N LYS A 74 0.90 -3.79 -7.26
CA LYS A 74 2.08 -2.98 -7.62
C LYS A 74 2.08 -2.61 -9.09
N ASP A 75 1.72 -3.54 -9.95
CA ASP A 75 1.69 -3.29 -11.39
C ASP A 75 0.66 -2.22 -11.76
N LYS A 76 -0.48 -2.21 -11.08
CA LYS A 76 -1.54 -1.24 -11.34
C LYS A 76 -1.18 0.18 -10.93
N VAL A 77 -0.40 0.34 -9.85
CA VAL A 77 -0.06 1.66 -9.31
C VAL A 77 1.26 2.21 -9.83
N ARG A 78 1.99 1.44 -10.64
CA ARG A 78 3.34 1.80 -11.10
C ARG A 78 3.42 3.14 -11.81
N TRP A 79 2.35 3.57 -12.45
CA TRP A 79 2.37 4.83 -13.18
C TRP A 79 2.42 6.07 -12.28
N TYR A 80 2.01 5.95 -11.01
CA TYR A 80 2.05 7.06 -10.05
C TYR A 80 2.86 6.77 -8.78
N VAL A 81 3.27 5.54 -8.56
CA VAL A 81 4.13 5.17 -7.44
C VAL A 81 5.51 4.81 -7.97
N GLU A 82 6.50 5.59 -7.54
CA GLU A 82 7.87 5.45 -8.03
C GLU A 82 8.60 4.30 -7.36
N GLN A 83 8.37 4.11 -6.06
CA GLN A 83 9.10 3.14 -5.26
C GLN A 83 8.26 2.67 -4.09
N THR A 84 8.38 1.39 -3.75
CA THR A 84 7.75 0.82 -2.56
C THR A 84 8.77 0.03 -1.76
N HIS A 85 8.53 -0.05 -0.46
CA HIS A 85 9.33 -0.87 0.44
C HIS A 85 8.38 -1.54 1.44
N THR A 86 8.37 -2.86 1.46
CA THR A 86 7.46 -3.62 2.31
C THR A 86 8.22 -4.28 3.45
N ILE A 87 7.74 -4.07 4.65
CA ILE A 87 8.27 -4.72 5.85
C ILE A 87 7.19 -5.66 6.39
N THR A 88 7.57 -6.91 6.57
CA THR A 88 6.69 -7.91 7.17
C THR A 88 6.93 -7.93 8.67
N ALA A 89 5.85 -7.87 9.45
CA ALA A 89 5.93 -7.81 10.90
C ALA A 89 4.91 -8.75 11.53
N ARG A 90 5.14 -9.09 12.78
CA ARG A 90 4.23 -9.91 13.56
C ARG A 90 3.76 -9.11 14.77
N ARG A 91 2.46 -9.12 15.00
CA ARG A 91 1.91 -8.48 16.20
C ARG A 91 2.31 -9.27 17.44
N ARG A 92 2.74 -8.57 18.45
CA ARG A 92 3.01 -9.17 19.76
C ARG A 92 1.74 -9.30 20.57
#